data_d7582c7440b603befa251219262ee644
#
_entry.id   d7582c7440b603befa251219262ee644
#
_cell.length_a   1.000
_cell.length_b   1.000
_cell.length_c   1.000
_cell.angle_alpha   90.00
_cell.angle_beta   90.00
_cell.angle_gamma   90.00
#
_symmetry.space_group_name_H-M   'P 1'
#
loop_
_entity.id
_entity.type
_entity.pdbx_description
1 polymer ?
#
loop_
_entity_poly.entity_id
_entity_poly.type
_entity_poly.pdbx_seq_one_letter_code
_entity_poly.pdbx_strand_id
1 'polypeptide(L)'
;MGKFNLVDFAAHYQKGFRNHIVSIDEVPPLVESFNRYGCYATYFFYSDEVLTYMSAQESAPTIAGYEGKVWAPFLPIDLDHPDLLPALEAAKELTSFFIERWQIDSNAIQIYFSGSKGFHLMLDTRLFGKILPSKNLPLIFDSLRRHLALELPENLRDTVDLAIKDRVRLLRLPNTVHERSKLYKVSLSLEELRCLGPAEIRECARSLRPMTLTDETGFLSTADVIENPAAGQLFQHVRRQLKKLTRKPFAYRFRRPADLAQLTFPCAGLQTIWESHIEPGYRNNCAIRLASDLRLLGLNEDEANDKLFEWNERNDIELPADELRSVVRSAYQHRFPYRYGCRDDILRRFCPLPAYESCRKFVADHAQPYAGARQT
;
A
#
# COMPACT_ATOMS: atom_id res chain seq x y z
N MET A 1 19.16 10.89 15.69
CA MET A 1 18.22 10.21 14.80
C MET A 1 19.02 9.69 13.63
N GLY A 2 18.97 8.38 13.30
CA GLY A 2 19.66 7.84 12.14
C GLY A 2 19.24 8.57 10.86
N LYS A 3 20.15 8.72 9.91
CA LYS A 3 19.89 9.36 8.63
C LYS A 3 18.97 8.44 7.81
N PHE A 4 17.90 8.96 7.24
CA PHE A 4 17.01 8.24 6.32
C PHE A 4 17.42 8.59 4.90
N ASN A 5 18.33 7.82 4.33
CA ASN A 5 18.88 8.03 2.98
C ASN A 5 19.14 6.73 2.22
N LEU A 6 18.71 5.59 2.76
CA LEU A 6 18.83 4.30 2.11
C LEU A 6 17.56 3.97 1.33
N VAL A 7 17.70 3.36 0.16
CA VAL A 7 16.61 2.86 -0.69
C VAL A 7 16.92 1.43 -1.16
N ASP A 8 15.89 0.65 -1.49
CA ASP A 8 16.06 -0.60 -2.23
C ASP A 8 16.09 -0.27 -3.72
N PHE A 9 17.25 -0.47 -4.34
CA PHE A 9 17.41 -0.33 -5.78
C PHE A 9 17.12 -1.66 -6.48
N ALA A 10 16.40 -1.60 -7.58
CA ALA A 10 16.09 -2.75 -8.41
C ALA A 10 16.26 -2.45 -9.89
N ALA A 11 16.64 -3.45 -10.67
CA ALA A 11 16.71 -3.36 -12.11
C ALA A 11 16.09 -4.62 -12.76
N HIS A 12 15.36 -4.42 -13.84
CA HIS A 12 14.67 -5.52 -14.53
C HIS A 12 15.61 -6.36 -15.39
N TYR A 13 16.68 -5.77 -15.90
CA TYR A 13 17.62 -6.41 -16.83
C TYR A 13 18.18 -7.73 -16.30
N GLN A 14 18.42 -7.82 -15.00
CA GLN A 14 18.81 -9.07 -14.36
C GLN A 14 17.61 -9.55 -13.52
N LYS A 15 17.05 -10.70 -13.87
CA LYS A 15 15.98 -11.33 -13.09
C LYS A 15 16.43 -11.48 -11.63
N GLY A 16 15.68 -10.87 -10.72
CA GLY A 16 15.97 -10.92 -9.31
C GLY A 16 16.94 -9.85 -8.78
N PHE A 17 17.35 -8.87 -9.57
CA PHE A 17 18.12 -7.74 -9.05
C PHE A 17 17.20 -6.83 -8.21
N ARG A 18 17.09 -7.17 -6.96
CA ARG A 18 16.31 -6.50 -5.93
C ARG A 18 16.91 -6.79 -4.56
N ASN A 19 16.45 -6.09 -3.53
CA ASN A 19 16.99 -6.15 -2.16
C ASN A 19 18.43 -5.60 -2.07
N HIS A 20 18.76 -4.66 -2.93
CA HIS A 20 20.03 -3.94 -2.93
C HIS A 20 19.84 -2.62 -2.20
N ILE A 21 20.06 -2.64 -0.90
CA ILE A 21 19.97 -1.44 -0.07
C ILE A 21 21.21 -0.59 -0.28
N VAL A 22 21.02 0.58 -0.84
CA VAL A 22 22.07 1.54 -1.20
C VAL A 22 21.74 2.93 -0.67
N SER A 23 22.77 3.77 -0.53
CA SER A 23 22.53 5.20 -0.31
C SER A 23 21.90 5.82 -1.55
N ILE A 24 21.07 6.84 -1.36
CA ILE A 24 20.46 7.57 -2.46
C ILE A 24 21.52 8.14 -3.43
N ASP A 25 22.70 8.52 -2.92
CA ASP A 25 23.81 9.05 -3.70
C ASP A 25 24.44 7.98 -4.63
N GLU A 26 24.21 6.69 -4.37
CA GLU A 26 24.70 5.58 -5.21
C GLU A 26 23.71 5.22 -6.34
N VAL A 27 22.51 5.77 -6.32
CA VAL A 27 21.47 5.47 -7.31
C VAL A 27 21.86 5.94 -8.74
N PRO A 28 22.36 7.16 -8.97
CA PRO A 28 22.73 7.59 -10.33
C PRO A 28 23.79 6.70 -11.00
N PRO A 29 24.93 6.36 -10.39
CA PRO A 29 25.88 5.45 -11.00
C PRO A 29 25.33 4.05 -11.25
N LEU A 30 24.42 3.55 -10.40
CA LEU A 30 23.74 2.27 -10.66
C LEU A 30 22.82 2.36 -11.87
N VAL A 31 22.03 3.42 -12.01
CA VAL A 31 21.18 3.63 -13.19
C VAL A 31 22.02 3.61 -14.47
N GLU A 32 23.19 4.25 -14.48
CA GLU A 32 24.11 4.22 -15.62
C GLU A 32 24.65 2.80 -15.88
N SER A 33 25.04 2.07 -14.84
CA SER A 33 25.58 0.70 -14.97
C SER A 33 24.57 -0.28 -15.59
N PHE A 34 23.27 -0.01 -15.42
CA PHE A 34 22.19 -0.75 -16.07
C PHE A 34 21.70 -0.13 -17.39
N ASN A 35 22.48 0.77 -17.99
CA ASN A 35 22.13 1.47 -19.23
C ASN A 35 20.73 2.11 -19.18
N ARG A 36 20.32 2.60 -18.00
CA ARG A 36 19.01 3.19 -17.72
C ARG A 36 17.83 2.26 -18.04
N TYR A 37 18.03 0.95 -18.10
CA TYR A 37 17.00 0.01 -18.52
C TYR A 37 16.25 -0.57 -17.32
N GLY A 38 14.96 -0.19 -17.18
CA GLY A 38 14.08 -0.74 -16.17
C GLY A 38 14.60 -0.57 -14.75
N CYS A 39 15.09 0.61 -14.38
CA CYS A 39 15.59 0.90 -13.04
C CYS A 39 14.51 1.45 -12.14
N TYR A 40 14.49 0.97 -10.90
CA TYR A 40 13.52 1.33 -9.87
C TYR A 40 14.22 1.57 -8.54
N ALA A 41 13.60 2.34 -7.68
CA ALA A 41 13.95 2.40 -6.27
C ALA A 41 12.69 2.52 -5.41
N THR A 42 12.80 2.13 -4.15
CA THR A 42 11.72 2.41 -3.19
C THR A 42 11.58 3.92 -2.98
N TYR A 43 10.34 4.41 -2.93
CA TYR A 43 10.10 5.82 -2.65
C TYR A 43 10.10 6.14 -1.16
N PHE A 44 10.03 5.12 -0.32
CA PHE A 44 10.32 5.23 1.10
C PHE A 44 11.82 5.05 1.34
N PHE A 45 12.37 5.92 2.14
CA PHE A 45 13.76 5.92 2.58
C PHE A 45 13.86 5.23 3.93
N TYR A 46 14.91 4.45 4.10
CA TYR A 46 15.22 3.69 5.30
C TYR A 46 16.41 4.30 6.05
N SER A 47 16.50 3.97 7.34
CA SER A 47 17.72 4.11 8.14
C SER A 47 18.49 2.78 8.15
N ASP A 48 19.67 2.77 8.76
CA ASP A 48 20.52 1.56 8.95
C ASP A 48 19.76 0.41 9.64
N GLU A 49 18.62 0.68 10.28
CA GLU A 49 17.73 -0.35 10.85
C GLU A 49 17.32 -1.41 9.81
N VAL A 50 17.19 -1.04 8.53
CA VAL A 50 16.86 -1.99 7.47
C VAL A 50 17.98 -2.97 7.20
N LEU A 51 19.24 -2.55 7.26
CA LEU A 51 20.40 -3.41 7.08
C LEU A 51 20.49 -4.45 8.22
N THR A 52 20.26 -4.00 9.47
CA THR A 52 20.17 -4.88 10.63
C THR A 52 19.04 -5.91 10.47
N TYR A 53 17.89 -5.48 9.98
CA TYR A 53 16.76 -6.38 9.72
C TYR A 53 17.10 -7.45 8.67
N MET A 54 17.78 -7.07 7.57
CA MET A 54 18.17 -8.00 6.52
C MET A 54 19.27 -8.97 6.97
N SER A 55 20.28 -8.47 7.67
CA SER A 55 21.40 -9.31 8.17
C SER A 55 20.98 -10.33 9.24
N ALA A 56 19.84 -10.14 9.88
CA ALA A 56 19.29 -11.10 10.86
C ALA A 56 18.55 -12.29 10.20
N GLN A 57 18.46 -12.33 8.87
CA GLN A 57 17.78 -13.42 8.14
C GLN A 57 18.77 -14.53 7.80
N GLU A 58 18.42 -15.78 8.10
CA GLU A 58 19.26 -16.96 7.84
C GLU A 58 19.34 -17.35 6.36
N SER A 59 18.33 -17.01 5.57
CA SER A 59 18.24 -17.24 4.12
C SER A 59 18.55 -15.96 3.34
N ALA A 60 18.44 -16.00 2.01
CA ALA A 60 18.72 -14.85 1.15
C ALA A 60 18.06 -13.56 1.68
N PRO A 61 18.84 -12.53 2.04
CA PRO A 61 18.32 -11.34 2.69
C PRO A 61 17.27 -10.64 1.82
N THR A 62 16.14 -10.29 2.41
CA THR A 62 15.05 -9.58 1.72
C THR A 62 14.51 -8.43 2.56
N ILE A 63 14.12 -7.35 1.91
CA ILE A 63 13.43 -6.25 2.57
C ILE A 63 11.93 -6.55 2.81
N ALA A 64 11.41 -7.61 2.20
CA ALA A 64 10.03 -8.03 2.39
C ALA A 64 9.72 -8.26 3.88
N GLY A 65 8.59 -7.76 4.34
CA GLY A 65 8.20 -7.85 5.76
C GLY A 65 8.87 -6.83 6.69
N TYR A 66 9.71 -5.93 6.18
CA TYR A 66 10.26 -4.85 7.01
C TYR A 66 9.16 -3.97 7.61
N GLU A 67 9.09 -3.86 8.93
CA GLU A 67 8.10 -3.06 9.66
C GLU A 67 8.70 -1.85 10.41
N GLY A 68 9.95 -1.50 10.12
CA GLY A 68 10.63 -0.37 10.72
C GLY A 68 10.07 0.98 10.30
N LYS A 69 10.68 2.04 10.80
CA LYS A 69 10.34 3.42 10.41
C LYS A 69 10.81 3.69 9.00
N VAL A 70 10.01 4.47 8.27
CA VAL A 70 10.34 4.98 6.94
C VAL A 70 10.07 6.48 6.87
N TRP A 71 10.73 7.13 5.92
CA TRP A 71 10.52 8.52 5.56
C TRP A 71 10.44 8.65 4.03
N ALA A 72 9.83 9.71 3.52
CA ALA A 72 9.79 9.95 2.07
C ALA A 72 9.83 11.45 1.78
N PRO A 73 10.59 11.88 0.75
CA PRO A 73 10.62 13.27 0.31
C PRO A 73 9.37 13.66 -0.47
N PHE A 74 8.68 12.70 -1.08
CA PHE A 74 7.48 12.91 -1.88
C PHE A 74 6.36 11.97 -1.49
N LEU A 75 5.11 12.44 -1.63
CA LEU A 75 3.92 11.59 -1.73
C LEU A 75 3.69 11.30 -3.23
N PRO A 76 3.95 10.08 -3.70
CA PRO A 76 3.65 9.69 -5.07
C PRO A 76 2.16 9.42 -5.25
N ILE A 77 1.59 9.93 -6.35
CA ILE A 77 0.26 9.59 -6.85
C ILE A 77 0.49 8.98 -8.22
N ASP A 78 0.17 7.72 -8.36
CA ASP A 78 0.27 6.95 -9.61
C ASP A 78 -1.09 6.92 -10.29
N LEU A 79 -1.14 7.44 -11.51
CA LEU A 79 -2.34 7.55 -12.33
C LEU A 79 -2.16 6.66 -13.55
N ASP A 80 -2.87 5.55 -13.58
CA ASP A 80 -2.73 4.50 -14.58
C ASP A 80 -4.08 4.21 -15.25
N HIS A 81 -4.08 4.09 -16.59
CA HIS A 81 -5.25 3.63 -17.34
C HIS A 81 -4.78 2.94 -18.64
N PRO A 82 -5.46 1.87 -19.13
CA PRO A 82 -5.12 1.22 -20.39
C PRO A 82 -5.03 2.17 -21.58
N ASP A 83 -5.93 3.12 -21.68
CA ASP A 83 -5.84 4.29 -22.55
C ASP A 83 -5.17 5.45 -21.78
N LEU A 84 -4.20 6.11 -22.41
CA LEU A 84 -3.45 7.19 -21.77
C LEU A 84 -4.30 8.45 -21.51
N LEU A 85 -5.37 8.67 -22.29
CA LEU A 85 -6.17 9.90 -22.21
C LEU A 85 -6.83 10.10 -20.84
N PRO A 86 -7.54 9.13 -20.23
CA PRO A 86 -8.11 9.30 -18.89
C PRO A 86 -7.07 9.56 -17.82
N ALA A 87 -5.89 8.94 -17.90
CA ALA A 87 -4.80 9.20 -16.95
C ALA A 87 -4.22 10.62 -17.12
N LEU A 88 -4.16 11.13 -18.36
CA LEU A 88 -3.75 12.51 -18.64
C LEU A 88 -4.78 13.52 -18.09
N GLU A 89 -6.05 13.27 -18.29
CA GLU A 89 -7.12 14.10 -17.72
C GLU A 89 -7.09 14.11 -16.20
N ALA A 90 -6.93 12.95 -15.56
CA ALA A 90 -6.77 12.86 -14.11
C ALA A 90 -5.54 13.62 -13.60
N ALA A 91 -4.41 13.57 -14.33
CA ALA A 91 -3.21 14.33 -13.98
C ALA A 91 -3.45 15.85 -14.09
N LYS A 92 -4.16 16.32 -15.14
CA LYS A 92 -4.56 17.71 -15.30
C LYS A 92 -5.47 18.17 -14.16
N GLU A 93 -6.52 17.41 -13.87
CA GLU A 93 -7.49 17.72 -12.81
C GLU A 93 -6.83 17.81 -11.43
N LEU A 94 -6.04 16.81 -11.03
CA LEU A 94 -5.35 16.86 -9.74
C LEU A 94 -4.32 17.99 -9.66
N THR A 95 -3.61 18.26 -10.74
CA THR A 95 -2.64 19.35 -10.76
C THR A 95 -3.34 20.71 -10.66
N SER A 96 -4.46 20.91 -11.35
CA SER A 96 -5.29 22.10 -11.22
C SER A 96 -5.87 22.24 -9.81
N PHE A 97 -6.37 21.14 -9.23
CA PHE A 97 -6.83 21.12 -7.84
C PHE A 97 -5.75 21.60 -6.87
N PHE A 98 -4.52 21.13 -7.00
CA PHE A 98 -3.42 21.53 -6.13
C PHE A 98 -3.06 23.03 -6.30
N ILE A 99 -2.99 23.50 -7.53
CA ILE A 99 -2.58 24.88 -7.83
C ILE A 99 -3.71 25.87 -7.49
N GLU A 100 -4.95 25.60 -7.89
CA GLU A 100 -6.04 26.55 -7.81
C GLU A 100 -6.76 26.51 -6.45
N ARG A 101 -6.99 25.30 -5.90
CA ARG A 101 -7.72 25.16 -4.62
C ARG A 101 -6.81 25.18 -3.41
N TRP A 102 -5.67 24.48 -3.47
CA TRP A 102 -4.70 24.53 -2.39
C TRP A 102 -3.71 25.68 -2.51
N GLN A 103 -3.66 26.33 -3.65
CA GLN A 103 -2.72 27.43 -3.93
C GLN A 103 -1.25 27.02 -3.72
N ILE A 104 -0.93 25.81 -4.15
CA ILE A 104 0.43 25.26 -4.10
C ILE A 104 1.25 25.85 -5.25
N ASP A 105 2.51 26.22 -4.98
CA ASP A 105 3.47 26.54 -6.04
C ASP A 105 3.69 25.30 -6.92
N SER A 106 3.62 25.47 -8.23
CA SER A 106 3.81 24.38 -9.21
C SER A 106 5.15 23.66 -9.05
N ASN A 107 6.19 24.35 -8.55
CA ASN A 107 7.49 23.75 -8.27
C ASN A 107 7.50 22.71 -7.13
N ALA A 108 6.44 22.68 -6.33
CA ALA A 108 6.27 21.65 -5.29
C ALA A 108 5.65 20.34 -5.83
N ILE A 109 5.32 20.30 -7.12
CA ILE A 109 4.73 19.16 -7.78
C ILE A 109 5.62 18.75 -8.95
N GLN A 110 6.15 17.54 -8.91
CA GLN A 110 6.85 16.98 -10.05
C GLN A 110 5.90 16.09 -10.84
N ILE A 111 5.89 16.29 -12.13
CA ILE A 111 5.00 15.62 -13.07
C ILE A 111 5.85 14.74 -13.98
N TYR A 112 5.54 13.43 -13.99
CA TYR A 112 6.23 12.49 -14.88
C TYR A 112 5.21 11.72 -15.71
N PHE A 113 5.48 11.58 -17.00
CA PHE A 113 4.93 10.48 -17.78
C PHE A 113 5.65 9.20 -17.40
N SER A 114 4.94 8.12 -17.07
CA SER A 114 5.51 6.87 -16.55
C SER A 114 6.34 6.08 -17.58
N GLY A 115 6.31 6.50 -18.86
CA GLY A 115 6.90 5.76 -19.98
C GLY A 115 5.98 4.67 -20.56
N SER A 116 4.73 4.55 -20.11
CA SER A 116 3.79 3.53 -20.60
C SER A 116 2.37 4.07 -20.74
N LYS A 117 1.56 3.95 -19.71
CA LYS A 117 0.11 4.17 -19.73
C LYS A 117 -0.40 5.14 -18.67
N GLY A 118 0.49 5.87 -18.01
CA GLY A 118 0.07 6.71 -16.91
C GLY A 118 1.05 7.83 -16.55
N PHE A 119 0.76 8.47 -15.43
CA PHE A 119 1.53 9.60 -14.90
C PHE A 119 1.82 9.40 -13.41
N HIS A 120 2.98 9.87 -12.97
CA HIS A 120 3.29 9.99 -11.56
C HIS A 120 3.30 11.48 -11.18
N LEU A 121 2.44 11.87 -10.26
CA LEU A 121 2.51 13.17 -9.61
C LEU A 121 3.23 12.99 -8.27
N MET A 122 4.33 13.72 -8.07
CA MET A 122 5.15 13.62 -6.86
C MET A 122 4.99 14.92 -6.07
N LEU A 123 4.17 14.89 -5.04
CA LEU A 123 3.96 16.03 -4.14
C LEU A 123 5.06 16.09 -3.09
N ASP A 124 5.77 17.22 -3.01
CA ASP A 124 6.80 17.43 -2.00
C ASP A 124 6.20 17.32 -0.58
N THR A 125 6.81 16.49 0.26
CA THR A 125 6.28 16.28 1.61
C THR A 125 6.41 17.47 2.52
N ARG A 126 7.27 18.46 2.21
CA ARG A 126 7.37 19.74 2.93
C ARG A 126 6.06 20.54 2.90
N LEU A 127 5.22 20.33 1.86
CA LEU A 127 3.86 20.90 1.81
C LEU A 127 3.00 20.53 3.02
N PHE A 128 3.21 19.34 3.58
CA PHE A 128 2.45 18.85 4.73
C PHE A 128 3.04 19.28 6.08
N GLY A 129 4.06 20.14 6.06
CA GLY A 129 4.86 20.52 7.21
C GLY A 129 5.96 19.50 7.55
N LYS A 130 6.46 19.52 8.77
CA LYS A 130 7.53 18.63 9.20
C LYS A 130 7.04 17.20 9.37
N ILE A 131 7.32 16.34 8.38
CA ILE A 131 7.06 14.90 8.47
C ILE A 131 8.25 14.19 9.12
N LEU A 132 7.99 13.51 10.24
CA LEU A 132 8.98 12.69 10.93
C LEU A 132 8.90 11.23 10.45
N PRO A 133 10.04 10.50 10.41
CA PRO A 133 10.05 9.09 10.12
C PRO A 133 9.10 8.29 11.01
N SER A 134 8.28 7.43 10.39
CA SER A 134 7.22 6.72 11.12
C SER A 134 6.94 5.34 10.52
N LYS A 135 6.58 4.39 11.38
CA LYS A 135 6.04 3.08 10.97
C LYS A 135 4.68 3.20 10.27
N ASN A 136 3.94 4.26 10.56
CA ASN A 136 2.60 4.47 10.04
C ASN A 136 2.57 5.37 8.79
N LEU A 137 3.72 5.85 8.31
CA LEU A 137 3.76 6.74 7.15
C LEU A 137 3.15 6.11 5.89
N PRO A 138 3.35 4.81 5.59
CA PRO A 138 2.69 4.17 4.45
C PRO A 138 1.15 4.20 4.54
N LEU A 139 0.59 3.97 5.73
CA LEU A 139 -0.86 4.05 5.95
C LEU A 139 -1.40 5.47 5.84
N ILE A 140 -0.62 6.46 6.30
CA ILE A 140 -0.97 7.88 6.14
C ILE A 140 -1.01 8.23 4.65
N PHE A 141 0.00 7.82 3.89
CA PHE A 141 0.08 8.08 2.46
C PHE A 141 -1.02 7.37 1.66
N ASP A 142 -1.37 6.12 2.01
CA ASP A 142 -2.53 5.44 1.42
C ASP A 142 -3.83 6.23 1.66
N SER A 143 -4.06 6.68 2.90
CA SER A 143 -5.23 7.48 3.22
C SER A 143 -5.24 8.84 2.51
N LEU A 144 -4.10 9.50 2.37
CA LEU A 144 -4.00 10.75 1.60
C LEU A 144 -4.36 10.53 0.14
N ARG A 145 -3.81 9.50 -0.52
CA ARG A 145 -4.17 9.17 -1.92
C ARG A 145 -5.65 8.90 -2.09
N ARG A 146 -6.29 8.20 -1.15
CA ARG A 146 -7.73 7.97 -1.17
C ARG A 146 -8.55 9.27 -1.06
N HIS A 147 -8.13 10.21 -0.22
CA HIS A 147 -8.78 11.51 -0.14
C HIS A 147 -8.59 12.31 -1.44
N LEU A 148 -7.39 12.30 -2.00
CA LEU A 148 -7.10 12.99 -3.24
C LEU A 148 -7.83 12.38 -4.45
N ALA A 149 -8.00 11.06 -4.48
CA ALA A 149 -8.81 10.40 -5.50
C ALA A 149 -10.29 10.86 -5.48
N LEU A 150 -10.82 11.25 -4.32
CA LEU A 150 -12.19 11.76 -4.21
C LEU A 150 -12.35 13.17 -4.79
N GLU A 151 -11.27 13.93 -4.95
CA GLU A 151 -11.29 15.25 -5.59
C GLU A 151 -11.41 15.15 -7.13
N LEU A 152 -11.13 13.97 -7.69
CA LEU A 152 -11.35 13.71 -9.13
C LEU A 152 -12.83 13.50 -9.45
N PRO A 153 -13.26 13.87 -10.66
CA PRO A 153 -14.51 13.41 -11.23
C PRO A 153 -14.67 11.88 -11.11
N GLU A 154 -15.90 11.41 -10.92
CA GLU A 154 -16.16 9.99 -10.62
C GLU A 154 -15.59 9.04 -11.68
N ASN A 155 -15.70 9.40 -12.95
CA ASN A 155 -15.18 8.64 -14.09
C ASN A 155 -13.64 8.59 -14.18
N LEU A 156 -12.91 9.40 -13.40
CA LEU A 156 -11.45 9.42 -13.39
C LEU A 156 -10.85 8.83 -12.11
N ARG A 157 -11.66 8.52 -11.09
CA ARG A 157 -11.17 8.02 -9.79
C ARG A 157 -10.44 6.69 -9.89
N ASP A 158 -10.87 5.83 -10.80
CA ASP A 158 -10.28 4.52 -11.01
C ASP A 158 -8.89 4.58 -11.66
N THR A 159 -8.46 5.75 -12.16
CA THR A 159 -7.10 5.95 -12.64
C THR A 159 -6.06 5.97 -11.51
N VAL A 160 -6.47 6.29 -10.28
CA VAL A 160 -5.55 6.36 -9.13
C VAL A 160 -5.20 4.95 -8.67
N ASP A 161 -3.92 4.54 -8.81
CA ASP A 161 -3.46 3.26 -8.26
C ASP A 161 -3.42 3.31 -6.71
N LEU A 162 -4.42 2.71 -6.08
CA LEU A 162 -4.52 2.56 -4.64
C LEU A 162 -3.83 1.30 -4.11
N ALA A 163 -3.17 0.51 -4.97
CA ALA A 163 -2.40 -0.66 -4.54
C ALA A 163 -1.03 -0.30 -3.93
N ILE A 164 -0.63 0.97 -4.02
CA ILE A 164 0.63 1.49 -3.42
C ILE A 164 0.47 1.64 -1.90
N LYS A 165 0.59 0.53 -1.15
CA LYS A 165 0.33 0.53 0.31
C LYS A 165 1.53 0.18 1.16
N ASP A 166 2.52 -0.52 0.59
CA ASP A 166 3.62 -1.11 1.35
C ASP A 166 4.87 -0.22 1.40
N ARG A 167 5.76 -0.54 2.36
CA ARG A 167 7.02 0.19 2.57
C ARG A 167 8.07 -0.09 1.52
N VAL A 168 7.88 -1.17 0.78
CA VAL A 168 8.89 -1.71 -0.15
C VAL A 168 8.47 -1.52 -1.61
N ARG A 169 7.46 -0.66 -1.83
CA ARG A 169 6.98 -0.36 -3.18
C ARG A 169 8.05 0.36 -3.99
N LEU A 170 8.38 -0.23 -5.12
CA LEU A 170 9.29 0.33 -6.09
C LEU A 170 8.55 1.33 -7.00
N LEU A 171 9.20 2.45 -7.27
CA LEU A 171 8.83 3.37 -8.33
C LEU A 171 9.93 3.39 -9.39
N ARG A 172 9.54 3.49 -10.66
CA ARG A 172 10.48 3.68 -11.74
C ARG A 172 11.21 5.00 -11.58
N LEU A 173 12.53 4.96 -11.75
CA LEU A 173 13.37 6.15 -11.70
C LEU A 173 13.19 7.01 -12.96
N PRO A 174 13.26 8.34 -12.85
CA PRO A 174 13.23 9.23 -14.01
C PRO A 174 14.35 8.92 -15.02
N ASN A 175 14.10 9.24 -16.26
CA ASN A 175 15.05 9.03 -17.36
C ASN A 175 15.52 7.56 -17.48
N THR A 176 14.68 6.60 -17.09
CA THR A 176 14.92 5.16 -17.31
C THR A 176 13.87 4.57 -18.25
N VAL A 177 14.28 3.59 -19.03
CA VAL A 177 13.47 2.99 -20.10
C VAL A 177 12.47 2.01 -19.52
N HIS A 178 11.22 2.12 -19.93
CA HIS A 178 10.19 1.13 -19.63
C HIS A 178 10.38 -0.13 -20.50
N GLU A 179 10.40 -1.31 -19.91
CA GLU A 179 10.83 -2.57 -20.53
C GLU A 179 9.96 -2.97 -21.73
N ARG A 180 8.67 -2.71 -21.67
CA ARG A 180 7.72 -3.08 -22.75
C ARG A 180 7.59 -2.00 -23.81
N SER A 181 7.29 -0.77 -23.38
CA SER A 181 7.03 0.35 -24.32
C SER A 181 8.28 0.89 -24.98
N LYS A 182 9.47 0.67 -24.37
CA LYS A 182 10.78 1.24 -24.77
C LYS A 182 10.83 2.77 -24.68
N LEU A 183 9.87 3.39 -24.01
CA LEU A 183 9.83 4.81 -23.72
C LEU A 183 10.46 5.09 -22.36
N TYR A 184 11.00 6.30 -22.20
CA TYR A 184 11.54 6.76 -20.92
C TYR A 184 10.43 7.26 -20.00
N LYS A 185 10.61 7.10 -18.68
CA LYS A 185 9.91 7.92 -17.71
C LYS A 185 10.50 9.32 -17.77
N VAL A 186 9.74 10.32 -18.20
CA VAL A 186 10.24 11.67 -18.42
C VAL A 186 9.49 12.71 -17.61
N SER A 187 10.21 13.75 -17.18
CA SER A 187 9.63 14.93 -16.57
C SER A 187 8.84 15.73 -17.60
N LEU A 188 7.69 16.26 -17.19
CA LEU A 188 6.87 17.20 -17.94
C LEU A 188 6.72 18.50 -17.15
N SER A 189 6.77 19.63 -17.84
CA SER A 189 6.37 20.90 -17.26
C SER A 189 4.84 20.97 -17.09
N LEU A 190 4.36 21.90 -16.26
CA LEU A 190 2.93 22.13 -16.11
C LEU A 190 2.28 22.57 -17.45
N GLU A 191 2.99 23.35 -18.25
CA GLU A 191 2.52 23.78 -19.58
C GLU A 191 2.40 22.58 -20.52
N GLU A 192 3.41 21.72 -20.56
CA GLU A 192 3.39 20.50 -21.38
C GLU A 192 2.23 19.58 -20.96
N LEU A 193 2.02 19.38 -19.64
CA LEU A 193 0.88 18.59 -19.16
C LEU A 193 -0.44 19.14 -19.65
N ARG A 194 -0.60 20.48 -19.67
CA ARG A 194 -1.84 21.15 -20.09
C ARG A 194 -2.07 21.11 -21.59
N CYS A 195 -1.02 21.30 -22.38
CA CYS A 195 -1.11 21.54 -23.82
C CYS A 195 -0.92 20.28 -24.68
N LEU A 196 -0.11 19.31 -24.23
CA LEU A 196 0.21 18.15 -25.05
C LEU A 196 -0.86 17.07 -24.94
N GLY A 197 -1.10 16.41 -26.09
CA GLY A 197 -1.90 15.21 -26.17
C GLY A 197 -1.09 13.92 -25.94
N PRO A 198 -1.77 12.75 -25.85
CA PRO A 198 -1.10 11.46 -25.61
C PRO A 198 0.01 11.10 -26.61
N ALA A 199 -0.15 11.46 -27.88
CA ALA A 199 0.85 11.16 -28.92
C ALA A 199 2.13 12.00 -28.72
N GLU A 200 1.97 13.29 -28.45
CA GLU A 200 3.05 14.24 -28.24
C GLU A 200 3.83 13.90 -26.95
N ILE A 201 3.14 13.52 -25.88
CA ILE A 201 3.77 13.07 -24.62
C ILE A 201 4.63 11.81 -24.87
N ARG A 202 4.12 10.84 -25.66
CA ARG A 202 4.91 9.67 -26.03
C ARG A 202 6.11 10.03 -26.88
N GLU A 203 6.00 11.02 -27.74
CA GLU A 203 7.15 11.51 -28.53
C GLU A 203 8.20 12.15 -27.62
N CYS A 204 7.82 12.97 -26.65
CA CYS A 204 8.72 13.50 -25.62
C CYS A 204 9.48 12.39 -24.87
N ALA A 205 8.86 11.24 -24.70
CA ALA A 205 9.42 10.11 -23.96
C ALA A 205 10.38 9.21 -24.77
N ARG A 206 10.68 9.55 -26.01
CA ARG A 206 11.65 8.82 -26.83
C ARG A 206 13.12 9.13 -26.48
N SER A 207 13.35 10.21 -25.76
CA SER A 207 14.70 10.64 -25.37
C SER A 207 14.73 11.10 -23.90
N LEU A 208 15.95 11.20 -23.37
CA LEU A 208 16.19 11.76 -22.04
C LEU A 208 15.77 13.22 -21.98
N ARG A 209 15.28 13.63 -20.80
CA ARG A 209 14.86 15.02 -20.59
C ARG A 209 15.52 15.60 -19.33
N PRO A 210 15.83 16.91 -19.32
CA PRO A 210 16.34 17.59 -18.12
C PRO A 210 15.35 17.44 -16.95
N MET A 211 15.90 17.25 -15.77
CA MET A 211 15.16 17.30 -14.51
C MET A 211 15.46 18.66 -13.86
N THR A 212 14.49 19.56 -13.83
CA THR A 212 14.69 20.94 -13.37
C THR A 212 14.31 21.16 -11.92
N LEU A 213 13.47 20.28 -11.38
CA LEU A 213 12.91 20.41 -10.02
C LEU A 213 13.48 19.39 -9.02
N THR A 214 14.37 18.53 -9.47
CA THR A 214 15.02 17.52 -8.64
C THR A 214 16.50 17.42 -8.90
N ASP A 215 17.20 16.77 -7.97
CA ASP A 215 18.53 16.25 -8.18
C ASP A 215 18.55 15.11 -9.23
N GLU A 216 19.71 14.56 -9.51
CA GLU A 216 19.91 13.48 -10.47
C GLU A 216 19.19 12.19 -10.09
N THR A 217 18.85 12.00 -8.83
CA THR A 217 18.10 10.83 -8.35
C THR A 217 16.62 10.89 -8.69
N GLY A 218 16.10 12.09 -8.92
CA GLY A 218 14.66 12.34 -9.06
C GLY A 218 13.86 12.26 -7.75
N PHE A 219 14.54 12.13 -6.60
CA PHE A 219 13.89 12.02 -5.30
C PHE A 219 14.04 13.26 -4.42
N LEU A 220 15.10 14.04 -4.59
CA LEU A 220 15.32 15.22 -3.77
C LEU A 220 14.97 16.47 -4.55
N SER A 221 13.95 17.19 -4.09
CA SER A 221 13.54 18.45 -4.70
C SER A 221 14.61 19.53 -4.49
N THR A 222 14.94 20.22 -5.57
CA THR A 222 15.80 21.42 -5.56
C THR A 222 15.01 22.71 -5.35
N ALA A 223 13.67 22.64 -5.43
CA ALA A 223 12.80 23.80 -5.21
C ALA A 223 12.72 24.20 -3.73
N ASP A 224 12.50 25.47 -3.49
CA ASP A 224 12.13 25.97 -2.16
C ASP A 224 10.62 25.80 -1.98
N VAL A 225 10.24 24.86 -1.08
CA VAL A 225 8.85 24.49 -0.86
C VAL A 225 8.41 24.89 0.54
N ILE A 226 7.35 25.69 0.58
CA ILE A 226 6.76 26.20 1.82
C ILE A 226 5.58 25.29 2.23
N GLU A 227 5.40 25.12 3.55
CA GLU A 227 4.24 24.41 4.11
C GLU A 227 2.92 25.04 3.63
N ASN A 228 2.03 24.19 3.16
CA ASN A 228 0.72 24.62 2.70
C ASN A 228 -0.37 24.29 3.75
N PRO A 229 -1.16 25.29 4.20
CA PRO A 229 -2.15 25.06 5.26
C PRO A 229 -3.18 23.97 4.94
N ALA A 230 -3.68 23.89 3.71
CA ALA A 230 -4.68 22.89 3.32
C ALA A 230 -4.09 21.49 3.30
N ALA A 231 -2.90 21.31 2.71
CA ALA A 231 -2.16 20.07 2.72
C ALA A 231 -1.82 19.62 4.16
N GLY A 232 -1.31 20.53 5.00
CA GLY A 232 -1.00 20.28 6.40
C GLY A 232 -2.22 19.86 7.21
N GLN A 233 -3.36 20.52 7.02
CA GLN A 233 -4.62 20.17 7.69
C GLN A 233 -5.11 18.77 7.28
N LEU A 234 -5.06 18.42 6.01
CA LEU A 234 -5.42 17.08 5.53
C LEU A 234 -4.51 16.02 6.14
N PHE A 235 -3.19 16.25 6.14
CA PHE A 235 -2.23 15.33 6.75
C PHE A 235 -2.52 15.11 8.24
N GLN A 236 -2.75 16.17 9.00
CA GLN A 236 -3.07 16.07 10.42
C GLN A 236 -4.45 15.41 10.67
N HIS A 237 -5.41 15.63 9.79
CA HIS A 237 -6.71 14.97 9.85
C HIS A 237 -6.56 13.45 9.70
N VAL A 238 -5.91 13.00 8.63
CA VAL A 238 -5.62 11.59 8.36
C VAL A 238 -4.83 10.95 9.51
N ARG A 239 -3.78 11.61 9.97
CA ARG A 239 -2.97 11.14 11.10
C ARG A 239 -3.79 10.97 12.39
N ARG A 240 -4.71 11.89 12.68
CA ARG A 240 -5.61 11.78 13.85
C ARG A 240 -6.61 10.64 13.70
N GLN A 241 -7.17 10.44 12.51
CA GLN A 241 -8.07 9.31 12.24
C GLN A 241 -7.36 7.97 12.44
N LEU A 242 -6.17 7.80 11.85
CA LEU A 242 -5.37 6.58 12.00
C LEU A 242 -4.98 6.32 13.46
N LYS A 243 -4.63 7.38 14.23
CA LYS A 243 -4.38 7.24 15.67
C LYS A 243 -5.61 6.77 16.44
N LYS A 244 -6.82 7.22 16.08
CA LYS A 244 -8.07 6.75 16.71
C LYS A 244 -8.32 5.27 16.39
N LEU A 245 -8.03 4.84 15.15
CA LEU A 245 -8.17 3.44 14.73
C LEU A 245 -7.13 2.52 15.38
N THR A 246 -5.90 3.02 15.59
CA THR A 246 -4.81 2.25 16.22
C THR A 246 -4.84 2.31 17.75
N ARG A 247 -5.49 3.32 18.38
CA ARG A 247 -5.58 3.48 19.84
C ARG A 247 -6.60 2.60 20.53
N LYS A 248 -7.48 1.95 19.79
CA LYS A 248 -8.31 0.87 20.34
C LYS A 248 -7.80 -0.45 19.77
N PRO A 249 -6.90 -1.17 20.44
CA PRO A 249 -7.02 -2.60 20.31
C PRO A 249 -8.47 -2.87 20.79
N PHE A 250 -9.32 -3.31 19.88
CA PHE A 250 -10.49 -4.04 20.32
C PHE A 250 -9.93 -5.23 21.08
N ALA A 251 -9.82 -5.09 22.38
CA ALA A 251 -9.42 -6.17 23.28
C ALA A 251 -10.59 -7.14 23.45
N TYR A 252 -11.23 -7.52 22.33
CA TYR A 252 -12.01 -8.72 22.31
C TYR A 252 -11.01 -9.87 22.13
N ARG A 253 -10.45 -10.36 23.22
CA ARG A 253 -10.03 -11.75 23.30
C ARG A 253 -11.32 -12.52 23.34
N PHE A 254 -11.71 -13.09 22.22
CA PHE A 254 -12.76 -14.09 22.21
C PHE A 254 -12.32 -15.20 23.17
N ARG A 255 -13.22 -15.64 24.01
CA ARG A 255 -12.93 -16.78 24.87
C ARG A 255 -12.85 -17.99 23.97
N ARG A 256 -11.76 -18.76 24.09
CA ARG A 256 -11.62 -20.04 23.38
C ARG A 256 -12.90 -20.85 23.58
N PRO A 257 -13.56 -21.34 22.52
CA PRO A 257 -14.73 -22.20 22.65
C PRO A 257 -14.41 -23.38 23.56
N ALA A 258 -15.31 -23.71 24.45
CA ALA A 258 -15.15 -24.88 25.32
C ALA A 258 -15.27 -26.18 24.52
N ASP A 259 -16.05 -26.14 23.45
CA ASP A 259 -16.26 -27.22 22.50
C ASP A 259 -15.94 -26.75 21.08
N LEU A 260 -14.89 -27.30 20.46
CA LEU A 260 -14.51 -26.99 19.09
C LEU A 260 -15.43 -27.63 18.04
N ALA A 261 -16.32 -28.54 18.44
CA ALA A 261 -17.34 -29.09 17.54
C ALA A 261 -18.47 -28.07 17.28
N GLN A 262 -18.68 -27.12 18.22
CA GLN A 262 -19.69 -26.07 18.12
C GLN A 262 -19.03 -24.71 17.87
N LEU A 263 -18.07 -24.67 16.96
CA LEU A 263 -17.33 -23.45 16.60
C LEU A 263 -18.27 -22.40 15.99
N THR A 264 -18.30 -21.22 16.59
CA THR A 264 -19.04 -20.06 16.08
C THR A 264 -18.12 -18.85 15.95
N PHE A 265 -18.37 -18.05 14.92
CA PHE A 265 -17.61 -16.85 14.64
C PHE A 265 -18.42 -15.59 15.05
N PRO A 266 -17.77 -14.63 15.73
CA PRO A 266 -18.44 -13.38 16.15
C PRO A 266 -18.84 -12.50 14.97
N CYS A 267 -18.18 -12.66 13.81
CA CYS A 267 -18.50 -11.96 12.57
C CYS A 267 -19.52 -12.76 11.74
N ALA A 268 -20.69 -12.18 11.47
CA ALA A 268 -21.72 -12.83 10.68
C ALA A 268 -21.24 -13.27 9.29
N GLY A 269 -20.37 -12.47 8.64
CA GLY A 269 -19.77 -12.87 7.36
C GLY A 269 -18.83 -14.07 7.48
N LEU A 270 -18.04 -14.18 8.55
CA LEU A 270 -17.22 -15.36 8.82
C LEU A 270 -18.07 -16.57 9.16
N GLN A 271 -19.15 -16.39 9.93
CA GLN A 271 -20.09 -17.47 10.22
C GLN A 271 -20.71 -18.01 8.94
N THR A 272 -21.16 -17.14 8.04
CA THR A 272 -21.67 -17.54 6.73
C THR A 272 -20.61 -18.29 5.91
N ILE A 273 -19.37 -17.80 5.85
CA ILE A 273 -18.27 -18.48 5.17
C ILE A 273 -18.03 -19.87 5.76
N TRP A 274 -18.07 -19.98 7.09
CA TRP A 274 -17.87 -21.24 7.81
C TRP A 274 -18.96 -22.28 7.49
N GLU A 275 -20.21 -21.84 7.34
CA GLU A 275 -21.38 -22.70 7.13
C GLU A 275 -21.69 -22.98 5.65
N SER A 276 -21.15 -22.17 4.72
CA SER A 276 -21.47 -22.23 3.30
C SER A 276 -20.44 -23.00 2.48
N HIS A 277 -20.88 -23.51 1.33
CA HIS A 277 -20.01 -23.92 0.24
C HIS A 277 -19.43 -22.67 -0.44
N ILE A 278 -18.12 -22.65 -0.67
CA ILE A 278 -17.43 -21.50 -1.28
C ILE A 278 -17.01 -21.85 -2.71
N GLU A 279 -17.45 -21.02 -3.64
CA GLU A 279 -17.13 -21.15 -5.06
C GLU A 279 -15.61 -21.04 -5.33
N PRO A 280 -15.11 -21.72 -6.38
CA PRO A 280 -13.76 -21.53 -6.89
C PRO A 280 -13.41 -20.05 -7.09
N GLY A 281 -12.19 -19.66 -6.72
CA GLY A 281 -11.71 -18.26 -6.78
C GLY A 281 -11.84 -17.49 -5.46
N TYR A 282 -12.75 -17.89 -4.56
CA TYR A 282 -12.88 -17.23 -3.25
C TYR A 282 -12.34 -18.06 -2.08
N ARG A 283 -12.16 -19.36 -2.23
CA ARG A 283 -11.81 -20.30 -1.17
C ARG A 283 -10.54 -19.93 -0.41
N ASN A 284 -9.44 -19.63 -1.10
CA ASN A 284 -8.19 -19.21 -0.46
C ASN A 284 -8.38 -17.91 0.35
N ASN A 285 -9.09 -16.95 -0.24
CA ASN A 285 -9.44 -15.70 0.42
C ASN A 285 -10.35 -15.87 1.64
N CYS A 286 -11.25 -16.84 1.62
CA CYS A 286 -12.09 -17.20 2.76
C CYS A 286 -11.27 -17.91 3.84
N ALA A 287 -10.43 -18.87 3.44
CA ALA A 287 -9.58 -19.64 4.34
C ALA A 287 -8.66 -18.78 5.20
N ILE A 288 -7.98 -17.76 4.62
CA ILE A 288 -7.08 -16.87 5.38
C ILE A 288 -7.85 -16.04 6.43
N ARG A 289 -9.10 -15.70 6.16
CA ARG A 289 -9.96 -14.98 7.10
C ARG A 289 -10.41 -15.87 8.25
N LEU A 290 -10.82 -17.09 7.94
CA LEU A 290 -11.14 -18.10 8.95
C LEU A 290 -9.90 -18.41 9.81
N ALA A 291 -8.75 -18.71 9.20
CA ALA A 291 -7.49 -18.98 9.92
C ALA A 291 -7.14 -17.87 10.91
N SER A 292 -7.28 -16.62 10.47
CA SER A 292 -6.97 -15.46 11.29
C SER A 292 -7.91 -15.33 12.49
N ASP A 293 -9.19 -15.63 12.29
CA ASP A 293 -10.17 -15.55 13.38
C ASP A 293 -10.07 -16.74 14.34
N LEU A 294 -9.76 -17.95 13.84
CA LEU A 294 -9.42 -19.11 14.68
C LEU A 294 -8.25 -18.81 15.61
N ARG A 295 -7.21 -18.12 15.12
CA ARG A 295 -6.10 -17.63 15.94
C ARG A 295 -6.58 -16.60 16.99
N LEU A 296 -7.50 -15.70 16.65
CA LEU A 296 -8.11 -14.74 17.59
C LEU A 296 -8.95 -15.46 18.65
N LEU A 297 -9.61 -16.55 18.29
CA LEU A 297 -10.34 -17.42 19.20
C LEU A 297 -9.43 -18.27 20.10
N GLY A 298 -8.11 -18.20 19.90
CA GLY A 298 -7.10 -18.85 20.75
C GLY A 298 -6.80 -20.30 20.39
N LEU A 299 -7.14 -20.74 19.16
CA LEU A 299 -6.68 -22.03 18.65
C LEU A 299 -5.18 -21.93 18.30
N ASN A 300 -4.46 -23.04 18.48
CA ASN A 300 -3.10 -23.16 17.99
C ASN A 300 -3.09 -23.49 16.47
N GLU A 301 -1.91 -23.54 15.83
CA GLU A 301 -1.78 -23.74 14.39
C GLU A 301 -2.31 -25.09 13.93
N ASP A 302 -2.06 -26.17 14.71
CA ASP A 302 -2.53 -27.52 14.39
C ASP A 302 -4.07 -27.60 14.46
N GLU A 303 -4.66 -27.11 15.54
CA GLU A 303 -6.12 -27.03 15.69
C GLU A 303 -6.79 -26.20 14.59
N ALA A 304 -6.14 -25.13 14.14
CA ALA A 304 -6.66 -24.33 13.03
C ALA A 304 -6.55 -25.06 11.69
N ASN A 305 -5.48 -25.85 11.47
CA ASN A 305 -5.37 -26.72 10.32
C ASN A 305 -6.50 -27.75 10.30
N ASP A 306 -6.72 -28.47 11.41
CA ASP A 306 -7.79 -29.48 11.49
C ASP A 306 -9.16 -28.86 11.17
N LYS A 307 -9.47 -27.70 11.76
CA LYS A 307 -10.74 -27.01 11.50
C LYS A 307 -10.87 -26.51 10.06
N LEU A 308 -9.79 -26.04 9.45
CA LEU A 308 -9.86 -25.62 8.06
C LEU A 308 -9.90 -26.77 7.07
N PHE A 309 -9.33 -27.94 7.39
CA PHE A 309 -9.54 -29.15 6.61
C PHE A 309 -11.00 -29.58 6.67
N GLU A 310 -11.61 -29.63 7.87
CA GLU A 310 -13.03 -29.91 8.07
C GLU A 310 -13.94 -28.94 7.27
N TRP A 311 -13.58 -27.65 7.24
CA TRP A 311 -14.29 -26.65 6.44
C TRP A 311 -14.09 -26.88 4.93
N ASN A 312 -12.88 -27.25 4.50
CA ASN A 312 -12.53 -27.43 3.10
C ASN A 312 -13.24 -28.63 2.46
N GLU A 313 -13.46 -29.70 3.21
CA GLU A 313 -14.21 -30.88 2.79
C GLU A 313 -15.68 -30.59 2.41
N ARG A 314 -16.20 -29.44 2.87
CA ARG A 314 -17.56 -29.01 2.53
C ARG A 314 -17.65 -28.29 1.19
N ASN A 315 -16.52 -27.90 0.60
CA ASN A 315 -16.51 -27.25 -0.70
C ASN A 315 -16.58 -28.30 -1.84
N ASP A 316 -17.35 -28.01 -2.87
CA ASP A 316 -17.50 -28.90 -4.03
C ASP A 316 -16.18 -29.27 -4.72
N ILE A 317 -15.26 -28.30 -4.71
CA ILE A 317 -13.87 -28.48 -5.14
C ILE A 317 -12.99 -28.00 -4.01
N GLU A 318 -12.25 -28.88 -3.39
CA GLU A 318 -11.37 -28.57 -2.28
C GLU A 318 -10.15 -27.74 -2.70
N LEU A 319 -9.63 -26.92 -1.77
CA LEU A 319 -8.28 -26.37 -1.90
C LEU A 319 -7.26 -27.49 -1.72
N PRO A 320 -6.14 -27.49 -2.48
CA PRO A 320 -5.03 -28.40 -2.24
C PRO A 320 -4.52 -28.29 -0.80
N ALA A 321 -4.20 -29.42 -0.20
CA ALA A 321 -3.77 -29.48 1.21
C ALA A 321 -2.57 -28.58 1.52
N ASP A 322 -1.63 -28.48 0.58
CA ASP A 322 -0.45 -27.62 0.75
C ASP A 322 -0.78 -26.13 0.70
N GLU A 323 -1.74 -25.76 -0.14
CA GLU A 323 -2.25 -24.39 -0.22
C GLU A 323 -2.95 -24.02 1.09
N LEU A 324 -3.80 -24.90 1.62
CA LEU A 324 -4.51 -24.67 2.87
C LEU A 324 -3.55 -24.53 4.05
N ARG A 325 -2.55 -25.42 4.16
CA ARG A 325 -1.49 -25.30 5.18
C ARG A 325 -0.69 -23.99 5.05
N SER A 326 -0.41 -23.57 3.81
CA SER A 326 0.28 -22.30 3.55
C SER A 326 -0.53 -21.10 4.06
N VAL A 327 -1.85 -21.13 3.85
CA VAL A 327 -2.79 -20.12 4.36
C VAL A 327 -2.77 -20.07 5.89
N VAL A 328 -2.87 -21.21 6.56
CA VAL A 328 -2.82 -21.27 8.05
C VAL A 328 -1.47 -20.75 8.54
N ARG A 329 -0.38 -21.23 7.97
CA ARG A 329 0.96 -20.79 8.32
C ARG A 329 1.10 -19.27 8.19
N SER A 330 0.61 -18.68 7.09
CA SER A 330 0.60 -17.23 6.88
C SER A 330 -0.14 -16.49 7.98
N ALA A 331 -1.30 -17.00 8.42
CA ALA A 331 -2.07 -16.39 9.50
C ALA A 331 -1.37 -16.49 10.86
N TYR A 332 -0.58 -17.56 11.09
CA TYR A 332 0.03 -17.85 12.40
C TYR A 332 1.46 -17.34 12.55
N GLN A 333 2.25 -17.29 11.48
CA GLN A 333 3.62 -16.76 11.53
C GLN A 333 3.69 -15.24 11.59
N HIS A 334 2.65 -14.53 11.15
CA HIS A 334 2.62 -13.07 11.29
C HIS A 334 2.60 -12.67 12.78
N ARG A 335 3.38 -11.65 13.16
CA ARG A 335 3.51 -11.21 14.57
C ARG A 335 2.17 -10.96 15.26
N PHE A 336 1.18 -10.47 14.53
CA PHE A 336 -0.19 -10.24 15.01
C PHE A 336 -1.18 -10.93 14.09
N PRO A 337 -2.31 -11.45 14.62
CA PRO A 337 -3.39 -11.98 13.78
C PRO A 337 -3.87 -10.92 12.78
N TYR A 338 -4.12 -11.32 11.56
CA TYR A 338 -4.81 -10.44 10.62
C TYR A 338 -6.19 -10.11 11.18
N ARG A 339 -6.64 -8.88 10.96
CA ARG A 339 -7.95 -8.43 11.41
C ARG A 339 -8.73 -7.95 10.20
N TYR A 340 -9.68 -8.77 9.82
CA TYR A 340 -10.64 -8.44 8.78
C TYR A 340 -11.87 -7.82 9.42
N GLY A 341 -12.41 -6.79 8.85
CA GLY A 341 -13.59 -6.09 9.36
C GLY A 341 -14.66 -5.89 8.30
N CYS A 342 -15.75 -5.23 8.65
CA CYS A 342 -16.91 -4.99 7.77
C CYS A 342 -16.60 -4.21 6.48
N ARG A 343 -15.36 -3.69 6.32
CA ARG A 343 -14.88 -3.04 5.07
C ARG A 343 -14.11 -3.99 4.17
N ASP A 344 -13.90 -5.22 4.61
CA ASP A 344 -13.24 -6.23 3.79
C ASP A 344 -14.22 -6.75 2.72
N ASP A 345 -13.81 -6.69 1.47
CA ASP A 345 -14.67 -6.98 0.32
C ASP A 345 -15.17 -8.43 0.31
N ILE A 346 -14.34 -9.38 0.76
CA ILE A 346 -14.73 -10.79 0.88
C ILE A 346 -15.76 -10.95 1.99
N LEU A 347 -15.51 -10.42 3.19
CA LEU A 347 -16.49 -10.51 4.27
C LEU A 347 -17.82 -9.82 3.93
N ARG A 348 -17.77 -8.71 3.23
CA ARG A 348 -18.99 -8.02 2.77
C ARG A 348 -19.82 -8.86 1.80
N ARG A 349 -19.16 -9.61 0.90
CA ARG A 349 -19.83 -10.50 -0.06
C ARG A 349 -20.64 -11.59 0.64
N PHE A 350 -20.10 -12.15 1.72
CA PHE A 350 -20.73 -13.25 2.46
C PHE A 350 -21.51 -12.77 3.71
N CYS A 351 -21.54 -11.47 3.99
CA CYS A 351 -22.24 -10.95 5.15
C CYS A 351 -23.75 -10.87 4.91
N PRO A 352 -24.58 -11.57 5.69
CA PRO A 352 -26.03 -11.51 5.54
C PRO A 352 -26.65 -10.22 6.09
N LEU A 353 -25.88 -9.38 6.77
CA LEU A 353 -26.37 -8.19 7.42
C LEU A 353 -26.32 -6.96 6.47
N PRO A 354 -27.41 -6.22 6.30
CA PRO A 354 -27.51 -5.15 5.31
C PRO A 354 -26.72 -3.89 5.68
N ALA A 355 -26.33 -3.67 6.92
CA ALA A 355 -25.65 -2.46 7.36
C ALA A 355 -24.61 -2.71 8.48
N TYR A 356 -23.58 -1.86 8.49
CA TYR A 356 -22.49 -1.85 9.46
C TYR A 356 -22.98 -1.77 10.93
N GLU A 357 -24.06 -1.04 11.18
CA GLU A 357 -24.65 -0.85 12.52
C GLU A 357 -25.25 -2.16 13.08
N SER A 358 -25.84 -2.98 12.21
CA SER A 358 -26.35 -4.31 12.57
C SER A 358 -25.23 -5.27 12.95
N CYS A 359 -24.08 -5.21 12.26
CA CYS A 359 -22.92 -6.00 12.59
C CYS A 359 -22.29 -5.59 13.94
N ARG A 360 -22.27 -4.30 14.24
CA ARG A 360 -21.78 -3.78 15.53
C ARG A 360 -22.60 -4.30 16.71
N LYS A 361 -23.91 -4.45 16.52
CA LYS A 361 -24.82 -5.05 17.49
C LYS A 361 -24.57 -6.54 17.65
N PHE A 362 -24.42 -7.26 16.53
CA PHE A 362 -24.11 -8.70 16.53
C PHE A 362 -22.81 -9.01 17.29
N VAL A 363 -21.75 -8.26 17.06
CA VAL A 363 -20.47 -8.40 17.78
C VAL A 363 -20.61 -8.06 19.25
N ALA A 364 -21.40 -7.05 19.61
CA ALA A 364 -21.66 -6.69 21.01
C ALA A 364 -22.46 -7.78 21.75
N ASP A 365 -23.41 -8.41 21.05
CA ASP A 365 -24.29 -9.44 21.65
C ASP A 365 -23.57 -10.79 21.82
N HIS A 366 -22.54 -11.07 21.00
CA HIS A 366 -21.81 -12.36 21.00
C HIS A 366 -20.39 -12.30 21.58
N ALA A 367 -19.83 -11.11 21.76
CA ALA A 367 -18.53 -10.91 22.39
C ALA A 367 -18.72 -10.81 23.91
N GLN A 368 -18.30 -11.80 24.68
CA GLN A 368 -18.26 -11.67 26.12
C GLN A 368 -17.25 -10.60 26.53
N PRO A 369 -17.62 -9.61 27.37
CA PRO A 369 -16.70 -8.61 27.87
C PRO A 369 -15.60 -9.29 28.68
N TYR A 370 -14.36 -8.87 28.47
CA TYR A 370 -13.20 -9.31 29.23
C TYR A 370 -13.37 -8.88 30.68
N ALA A 371 -13.74 -9.82 31.55
CA ALA A 371 -13.75 -9.60 33.00
C ALA A 371 -12.31 -9.55 33.52
N GLY A 372 -11.68 -8.37 33.50
CA GLY A 372 -10.28 -8.22 33.93
C GLY A 372 -9.68 -6.83 33.84
N ALA A 373 -10.41 -5.82 33.41
CA ALA A 373 -9.97 -4.44 33.56
C ALA A 373 -10.32 -3.98 35.00
N ARG A 374 -9.43 -4.26 35.95
CA ARG A 374 -9.49 -3.57 37.25
C ARG A 374 -9.27 -2.08 36.99
N GLN A 375 -10.18 -1.30 37.47
CA GLN A 375 -10.02 0.11 37.78
C GLN A 375 -8.81 0.27 38.71
N THR A 376 -7.79 0.94 38.26
CA THR A 376 -6.88 1.76 39.05
C THR A 376 -6.45 2.93 38.18
#